data_ff52eebbf9bd6dcc658cf83f06049a70
#
_entry.id   ff52eebbf9bd6dcc658cf83f06049a70
#
_cell.length_a   1.000
_cell.length_b   1.000
_cell.length_c   1.000
_cell.angle_alpha   90.00
_cell.angle_beta   90.00
_cell.angle_gamma   90.00
#
_symmetry.space_group_name_H-M   'P 1'
#
loop_
_entity.id
_entity.type
_entity.pdbx_description
1 polymer ?
#
loop_
_entity_poly.entity_id
_entity_poly.type
_entity_poly.pdbx_seq_one_letter_code
_entity_poly.pdbx_strand_id
1 'polypeptide(L)'
;WVPLKDDQLMAILPPTHPLVEADRFPVERLRQEPFIEFLPGQETDNSRMLQQLQIRPKIRFATSDSRAAIAMVRAGLGITLLNDILTADLADGVAVLPLDPPQSVHLGIALPEEEHVSPAAKRFITYALDRLPELDVL
;
A
#
# COMPACT_ATOMS: atom_id res chain seq x y z
N TRP A 1 4.88 -16.50 12.07
CA TRP A 1 4.11 -15.34 11.63
C TRP A 1 2.96 -15.07 12.59
N VAL A 2 2.89 -13.84 13.09
CA VAL A 2 1.79 -13.38 13.94
C VAL A 2 0.98 -12.35 13.14
N PRO A 3 -0.24 -12.69 12.68
CA PRO A 3 -1.06 -11.77 11.91
C PRO A 3 -1.55 -10.62 12.80
N LEU A 4 -1.56 -9.41 12.26
CA LEU A 4 -2.05 -8.21 12.95
C LEU A 4 -3.30 -7.63 12.28
N LYS A 5 -3.23 -7.40 10.96
CA LYS A 5 -4.30 -6.75 10.22
C LYS A 5 -4.26 -7.15 8.75
N ASP A 6 -5.44 -7.23 8.17
CA ASP A 6 -5.58 -7.26 6.71
C ASP A 6 -5.69 -5.82 6.20
N ASP A 7 -4.92 -5.54 5.17
CA ASP A 7 -4.89 -4.27 4.47
C ASP A 7 -5.10 -4.52 2.97
N GLN A 8 -5.16 -3.50 2.18
CA GLN A 8 -5.34 -3.61 0.73
C GLN A 8 -4.52 -2.58 -0.02
N LEU A 9 -4.22 -2.88 -1.28
CA LEU A 9 -3.62 -1.92 -2.19
C LEU A 9 -4.69 -0.98 -2.74
N MET A 10 -4.38 0.31 -2.72
CA MET A 10 -5.23 1.39 -3.19
C MET A 10 -4.56 2.09 -4.37
N ALA A 11 -5.36 2.49 -5.35
CA ALA A 11 -4.94 3.42 -6.38
C ALA A 11 -5.12 4.86 -5.89
N ILE A 12 -4.08 5.65 -6.03
CA ILE A 12 -4.08 7.07 -5.68
C ILE A 12 -4.13 7.88 -6.97
N LEU A 13 -5.22 8.62 -7.15
CA LEU A 13 -5.52 9.35 -8.38
C LEU A 13 -5.49 10.85 -8.15
N PRO A 14 -5.04 11.64 -9.15
CA PRO A 14 -5.20 13.09 -9.09
C PRO A 14 -6.70 13.46 -9.09
N PRO A 15 -7.10 14.59 -8.50
CA PRO A 15 -8.50 14.99 -8.35
C PRO A 15 -9.21 15.19 -9.69
N THR A 16 -8.47 15.36 -10.77
CA THR A 16 -9.00 15.55 -12.13
C THR A 16 -9.10 14.25 -12.93
N HIS A 17 -8.72 13.11 -12.35
CA HIS A 17 -8.75 11.84 -13.07
C HIS A 17 -10.20 11.42 -13.40
N PRO A 18 -10.47 10.83 -14.58
CA PRO A 18 -11.82 10.43 -14.99
C PRO A 18 -12.52 9.43 -14.06
N LEU A 19 -11.75 8.64 -13.28
CA LEU A 19 -12.29 7.61 -12.40
C LEU A 19 -12.41 8.03 -10.93
N VAL A 20 -12.28 9.31 -10.58
CA VAL A 20 -12.35 9.76 -9.17
C VAL A 20 -13.69 9.45 -8.50
N GLU A 21 -14.78 9.35 -9.26
CA GLU A 21 -16.13 9.02 -8.77
C GLU A 21 -16.44 7.51 -8.89
N ALA A 22 -15.52 6.71 -9.39
CA ALA A 22 -15.71 5.27 -9.48
C ALA A 22 -15.58 4.60 -8.11
N ASP A 23 -16.24 3.46 -7.91
CA ASP A 23 -16.15 2.69 -6.67
C ASP A 23 -14.80 1.96 -6.56
N ARG A 24 -14.23 1.55 -7.69
CA ARG A 24 -12.98 0.80 -7.78
C ARG A 24 -12.16 1.21 -8.99
N PHE A 25 -10.85 1.00 -8.89
CA PHE A 25 -9.92 1.24 -9.98
C PHE A 25 -9.56 -0.10 -10.67
N PRO A 26 -9.90 -0.28 -11.96
CA PRO A 26 -9.53 -1.49 -12.69
C PRO A 26 -8.01 -1.59 -12.84
N VAL A 27 -7.40 -2.67 -12.36
CA VAL A 27 -5.93 -2.84 -12.42
C VAL A 27 -5.37 -2.80 -13.83
N GLU A 28 -6.13 -3.22 -14.83
CA GLU A 28 -5.72 -3.19 -16.24
C GLU A 28 -5.45 -1.77 -16.76
N ARG A 29 -6.05 -0.75 -16.14
CA ARG A 29 -5.79 0.65 -16.47
C ARG A 29 -4.36 1.07 -16.20
N LEU A 30 -3.66 0.40 -15.29
CA LEU A 30 -2.25 0.67 -15.00
C LEU A 30 -1.34 0.56 -16.22
N ARG A 31 -1.74 -0.22 -17.23
CA ARG A 31 -0.97 -0.37 -18.49
C ARG A 31 -0.88 0.93 -19.28
N GLN A 32 -1.82 1.85 -19.11
CA GLN A 32 -2.00 3.06 -19.91
C GLN A 32 -1.73 4.34 -19.13
N GLU A 33 -1.74 4.26 -17.79
CA GLU A 33 -1.60 5.42 -16.93
C GLU A 33 -0.12 5.82 -16.74
N PRO A 34 0.21 7.11 -16.69
CA PRO A 34 1.50 7.55 -16.19
C PRO A 34 1.61 7.16 -14.71
N PHE A 35 2.65 6.43 -14.38
CA PHE A 35 2.80 5.78 -13.09
C PHE A 35 3.99 6.33 -12.30
N ILE A 36 3.79 6.53 -11.02
CA ILE A 36 4.80 6.89 -10.04
C ILE A 36 5.12 5.63 -9.24
N GLU A 37 6.32 5.10 -9.43
CA GLU A 37 6.79 3.92 -8.73
C GLU A 37 7.15 4.26 -7.28
N PHE A 38 6.59 3.51 -6.33
CA PHE A 38 6.91 3.63 -4.92
C PHE A 38 7.93 2.56 -4.52
N LEU A 39 9.00 2.95 -3.81
CA LEU A 39 10.10 2.09 -3.40
C LEU A 39 10.77 1.37 -4.59
N PRO A 40 11.35 2.11 -5.54
CA PRO A 40 11.95 1.51 -6.72
C PRO A 40 13.10 0.56 -6.36
N GLY A 41 13.16 -0.55 -7.09
CA GLY A 41 14.19 -1.57 -6.90
C GLY A 41 14.00 -2.46 -5.69
N GLN A 42 12.90 -2.31 -4.96
CA GLN A 42 12.54 -3.17 -3.83
C GLN A 42 11.41 -4.13 -4.22
N GLU A 43 11.42 -5.31 -3.62
CA GLU A 43 10.29 -6.22 -3.71
C GLU A 43 9.20 -5.75 -2.75
N THR A 44 8.10 -5.25 -3.28
CA THR A 44 6.95 -4.73 -2.55
C THR A 44 5.68 -5.50 -2.91
N ASP A 45 4.60 -5.29 -2.16
CA ASP A 45 3.29 -5.85 -2.52
C ASP A 45 2.84 -5.35 -3.91
N ASN A 46 3.12 -4.08 -4.24
CA ASN A 46 2.87 -3.53 -5.56
C ASN A 46 3.62 -4.27 -6.66
N SER A 47 4.93 -4.45 -6.49
CA SER A 47 5.77 -5.11 -7.50
C SER A 47 5.39 -6.57 -7.69
N ARG A 48 5.07 -7.28 -6.60
CA ARG A 48 4.57 -8.66 -6.66
C ARG A 48 3.23 -8.76 -7.40
N MET A 49 2.28 -7.90 -7.08
CA MET A 49 0.99 -7.86 -7.77
C MET A 49 1.16 -7.59 -9.27
N LEU A 50 1.92 -6.56 -9.62
CA LEU A 50 2.17 -6.21 -11.02
C LEU A 50 2.82 -7.37 -11.80
N GLN A 51 3.76 -8.07 -11.17
CA GLN A 51 4.41 -9.23 -11.76
C GLN A 51 3.42 -10.39 -11.94
N GLN A 52 2.61 -10.71 -10.93
CA GLN A 52 1.61 -11.79 -10.98
C GLN A 52 0.56 -11.54 -12.06
N LEU A 53 0.11 -10.31 -12.21
CA LEU A 53 -0.87 -9.90 -13.22
C LEU A 53 -0.24 -9.59 -14.58
N GLN A 54 1.08 -9.68 -14.70
CA GLN A 54 1.83 -9.37 -15.93
C GLN A 54 1.55 -7.95 -16.44
N ILE A 55 1.40 -6.99 -15.51
CA ILE A 55 1.18 -5.59 -15.82
C ILE A 55 2.50 -4.84 -15.76
N ARG A 56 2.82 -4.11 -16.82
CA ARG A 56 3.97 -3.21 -16.90
C ARG A 56 3.46 -1.77 -17.03
N PRO A 57 3.40 -1.02 -15.94
CA PRO A 57 2.94 0.36 -15.99
C PRO A 57 3.96 1.27 -16.68
N LYS A 58 3.52 2.41 -17.16
CA LYS A 58 4.39 3.43 -17.76
C LYS A 58 5.02 4.28 -16.66
N ILE A 59 6.12 3.79 -16.08
CA ILE A 59 6.83 4.50 -15.00
C ILE A 59 7.41 5.80 -15.55
N ARG A 60 6.99 6.93 -14.97
CA ARG A 60 7.45 8.28 -15.30
C ARG A 60 8.32 8.87 -14.21
N PHE A 61 8.02 8.53 -12.96
CA PHE A 61 8.73 8.99 -11.78
C PHE A 61 8.82 7.87 -10.77
N ALA A 62 9.74 7.99 -9.83
CA ALA A 62 9.89 7.06 -8.72
C ALA A 62 10.27 7.82 -7.45
N THR A 63 9.82 7.32 -6.30
CA THR A 63 10.18 7.87 -4.99
C THR A 63 10.09 6.79 -3.92
N SER A 64 10.88 6.94 -2.86
CA SER A 64 10.80 6.09 -1.68
C SER A 64 10.03 6.73 -0.52
N ASP A 65 9.45 7.91 -0.75
CA ASP A 65 8.68 8.66 0.25
C ASP A 65 7.19 8.68 -0.16
N SER A 66 6.32 8.16 0.71
CA SER A 66 4.87 8.08 0.44
C SER A 66 4.21 9.48 0.36
N ARG A 67 4.69 10.44 1.14
CA ARG A 67 4.18 11.82 1.09
C ARG A 67 4.57 12.50 -0.23
N ALA A 68 5.80 12.25 -0.69
CA ALA A 68 6.24 12.73 -1.99
C ALA A 68 5.42 12.09 -3.12
N ALA A 69 5.16 10.77 -3.06
CA ALA A 69 4.33 10.08 -4.04
C ALA A 69 2.93 10.73 -4.13
N ILE A 70 2.28 10.96 -2.99
CA ILE A 70 0.95 11.60 -2.96
C ILE A 70 1.01 13.05 -3.46
N ALA A 71 2.04 13.81 -3.11
CA ALA A 71 2.22 15.18 -3.60
C ALA A 71 2.39 15.22 -5.13
N MET A 72 3.11 14.26 -5.70
CA MET A 72 3.28 14.11 -7.14
C MET A 72 1.95 13.75 -7.84
N VAL A 73 1.17 12.85 -7.26
CA VAL A 73 -0.19 12.54 -7.75
C VAL A 73 -1.07 13.78 -7.70
N ARG A 74 -1.09 14.49 -6.58
CA ARG A 74 -1.85 15.73 -6.41
C ARG A 74 -1.49 16.79 -7.47
N ALA A 75 -0.22 16.85 -7.85
CA ALA A 75 0.27 17.74 -8.90
C ALA A 75 -0.08 17.25 -10.33
N GLY A 76 -0.72 16.11 -10.49
CA GLY A 76 -1.12 15.57 -11.79
C GLY A 76 0.00 14.87 -12.55
N LEU A 77 1.09 14.45 -11.88
CA LEU A 77 2.23 13.81 -12.55
C LEU A 77 1.98 12.34 -12.90
N GLY A 78 0.96 11.74 -12.32
CA GLY A 78 0.58 10.36 -12.58
C GLY A 78 -0.25 9.79 -11.45
N ILE A 79 -0.41 8.48 -11.45
CA ILE A 79 -1.06 7.72 -10.38
C ILE A 79 -0.03 6.86 -9.65
N THR A 80 -0.33 6.42 -8.44
CA THR A 80 0.50 5.48 -7.70
C THR A 80 -0.36 4.45 -6.97
N LEU A 81 0.28 3.42 -6.44
CA LEU A 81 -0.33 2.41 -5.59
C LEU A 81 0.31 2.48 -4.21
N LEU A 82 -0.51 2.55 -3.19
CA LEU A 82 -0.08 2.51 -1.79
C LEU A 82 -1.01 1.59 -0.99
N ASN A 83 -0.51 1.04 0.10
CA ASN A 83 -1.33 0.36 1.09
C ASN A 83 -2.30 1.35 1.73
N ASP A 84 -3.52 0.92 2.03
CA ASP A 84 -4.55 1.78 2.60
C ASP A 84 -4.09 2.44 3.91
N ILE A 85 -3.41 1.69 4.76
CA ILE A 85 -2.83 2.21 6.01
C ILE A 85 -1.90 3.42 5.81
N LEU A 86 -1.24 3.53 4.66
CA LEU A 86 -0.36 4.66 4.34
C LEU A 86 -1.13 5.89 3.85
N THR A 87 -2.41 5.74 3.54
CA THR A 87 -3.23 6.82 2.97
C THR A 87 -4.04 7.58 4.02
N ALA A 88 -4.25 7.01 5.20
CA ALA A 88 -5.18 7.50 6.22
C ALA A 88 -5.03 9.00 6.54
N ASP A 89 -3.78 9.50 6.66
CA ASP A 89 -3.49 10.90 7.01
C ASP A 89 -2.96 11.73 5.84
N LEU A 90 -2.87 11.16 4.64
CA LEU A 90 -2.15 11.77 3.51
C LEU A 90 -3.04 12.01 2.29
N ALA A 91 -4.28 11.51 2.30
CA ALA A 91 -5.15 11.47 1.13
C ALA A 91 -5.81 12.82 0.77
N ASP A 92 -5.48 13.90 1.46
CA ASP A 92 -6.04 15.22 1.16
C ASP A 92 -5.65 15.71 -0.26
N GLY A 93 -6.64 16.09 -1.04
CA GLY A 93 -6.47 16.57 -2.41
C GLY A 93 -6.18 15.50 -3.47
N VAL A 94 -6.38 14.20 -3.15
CA VAL A 94 -6.31 13.07 -4.09
C VAL A 94 -7.53 12.17 -3.91
N ALA A 95 -7.80 11.33 -4.89
CA ALA A 95 -8.78 10.26 -4.76
C ALA A 95 -8.07 8.93 -4.43
N VAL A 96 -8.66 8.17 -3.52
CA VAL A 96 -8.14 6.86 -3.08
C VAL A 96 -9.19 5.81 -3.39
N LEU A 97 -8.90 4.91 -4.30
CA LEU A 97 -9.82 3.87 -4.74
C LEU A 97 -9.24 2.48 -4.49
N PRO A 98 -10.05 1.52 -3.98
CA PRO A 98 -9.64 0.13 -3.97
C PRO A 98 -9.49 -0.41 -5.40
N LEU A 99 -8.63 -1.40 -5.57
CA LEU A 99 -8.40 -2.02 -6.87
C LEU A 99 -9.51 -3.00 -7.23
N ASP A 100 -9.71 -3.20 -8.54
CA ASP A 100 -10.56 -4.25 -9.08
C ASP A 100 -9.72 -5.12 -10.06
N PRO A 101 -9.50 -6.41 -9.79
CA PRO A 101 -9.91 -7.15 -8.58
C PRO A 101 -9.19 -6.67 -7.31
N PRO A 102 -9.81 -6.84 -6.12
CA PRO A 102 -9.21 -6.47 -4.85
C PRO A 102 -7.84 -7.12 -4.63
N GLN A 103 -6.91 -6.37 -4.08
CA GLN A 103 -5.55 -6.84 -3.78
C GLN A 103 -5.29 -6.71 -2.28
N SER A 104 -5.42 -7.84 -1.58
CA SER A 104 -5.21 -7.89 -0.13
C SER A 104 -3.74 -7.96 0.24
N VAL A 105 -3.40 -7.32 1.33
CA VAL A 105 -2.07 -7.33 1.95
C VAL A 105 -2.24 -7.74 3.41
N HIS A 106 -1.38 -8.64 3.88
CA HIS A 106 -1.44 -9.13 5.25
C HIS A 106 -0.29 -8.53 6.06
N LEU A 107 -0.63 -7.72 7.04
CA LEU A 107 0.32 -7.13 7.97
C LEU A 107 0.50 -8.04 9.18
N GLY A 108 1.73 -8.21 9.62
CA GLY A 108 2.02 -9.06 10.76
C GLY A 108 3.46 -8.96 11.24
N ILE A 109 3.77 -9.69 12.29
CA ILE A 109 5.10 -9.77 12.87
C ILE A 109 5.75 -11.07 12.40
N ALA A 110 6.89 -10.95 11.70
CA ALA A 110 7.72 -12.10 11.34
C ALA A 110 8.65 -12.41 12.51
N LEU A 111 8.75 -13.69 12.84
CA LEU A 111 9.58 -14.20 13.92
C LEU A 111 10.49 -15.30 13.39
N PRO A 112 11.68 -15.49 13.98
CA PRO A 112 12.45 -16.71 13.77
C PRO A 112 11.68 -17.92 14.32
N GLU A 113 12.24 -19.11 14.13
CA GLU A 113 11.69 -20.33 14.74
C GLU A 113 11.51 -20.15 16.26
N GLU A 114 10.45 -20.73 16.81
CA GLU A 114 9.96 -20.47 18.17
C GLU A 114 11.05 -20.63 19.25
N GLU A 115 11.96 -21.59 19.07
CA GLU A 115 13.09 -21.84 19.97
C GLU A 115 14.13 -20.71 20.00
N HIS A 116 14.17 -19.87 18.95
CA HIS A 116 15.08 -18.74 18.82
C HIS A 116 14.47 -17.39 19.23
N VAL A 117 13.20 -17.37 19.61
CA VAL A 117 12.53 -16.14 20.05
C VAL A 117 12.90 -15.86 21.51
N SER A 118 13.55 -14.72 21.73
CA SER A 118 13.95 -14.33 23.10
C SER A 118 12.73 -14.10 24.02
N PRO A 119 12.90 -14.30 25.35
CA PRO A 119 11.83 -14.00 26.30
C PRO A 119 11.31 -12.56 26.22
N ALA A 120 12.21 -11.60 25.93
CA ALA A 120 11.83 -10.19 25.76
C ALA A 120 10.94 -10.00 24.52
N ALA A 121 11.29 -10.63 23.40
CA ALA A 121 10.46 -10.58 22.19
C ALA A 121 9.08 -11.22 22.41
N LYS A 122 9.01 -12.35 23.10
CA LYS A 122 7.72 -13.00 23.45
C LYS A 122 6.84 -12.07 24.28
N ARG A 123 7.41 -11.41 25.31
CA ARG A 123 6.68 -10.44 26.13
C ARG A 123 6.20 -9.23 25.33
N PHE A 124 7.07 -8.71 24.45
CA PHE A 124 6.71 -7.59 23.59
C PHE A 124 5.53 -7.94 22.68
N ILE A 125 5.54 -9.11 22.06
CA ILE A 125 4.46 -9.56 21.17
C ILE A 125 3.14 -9.68 21.95
N THR A 126 3.17 -10.34 23.12
CA THR A 126 1.97 -10.45 23.96
C THR A 126 1.43 -9.05 24.30
N TYR A 127 2.30 -8.16 24.74
CA TYR A 127 1.90 -6.78 25.07
C TYR A 127 1.35 -6.03 23.85
N ALA A 128 2.00 -6.18 22.68
CA ALA A 128 1.55 -5.54 21.47
C ALA A 128 0.16 -6.03 21.03
N LEU A 129 -0.06 -7.34 21.04
CA LEU A 129 -1.35 -7.93 20.68
C LEU A 129 -2.49 -7.48 21.61
N ASP A 130 -2.20 -7.28 22.90
CA ASP A 130 -3.18 -6.79 23.85
C ASP A 130 -3.51 -5.30 23.63
N ARG A 131 -2.53 -4.52 23.20
CA ARG A 131 -2.66 -3.04 23.11
C ARG A 131 -3.05 -2.51 21.75
N LEU A 132 -2.63 -3.16 20.67
CA LEU A 132 -2.90 -2.67 19.31
C LEU A 132 -4.39 -2.44 19.02
N PRO A 133 -5.32 -3.30 19.47
CA PRO A 133 -6.75 -3.06 19.28
C PRO A 133 -7.27 -1.80 19.99
N GLU A 134 -6.62 -1.39 21.09
CA GLU A 134 -7.02 -0.20 21.86
C GLU A 134 -6.53 1.11 21.23
N LEU A 135 -5.51 1.03 20.36
CA LEU A 135 -4.87 2.21 19.78
C LEU A 135 -5.55 2.69 18.48
N ASP A 136 -6.54 1.97 17.99
CA ASP A 136 -7.26 2.27 16.73
C ASP A 136 -6.33 2.50 15.52
N VAL A 137 -5.14 1.91 15.59
CA VAL A 137 -4.06 2.07 14.58
C VAL A 137 -4.13 0.96 13.53
N LEU A 138 -4.83 -0.13 13.87
CA LEU A 138 -4.93 -1.32 13.01
C LEU A 138 -6.36 -1.66 12.64
#